data_2db761151206960982bf67c441d32724
#
_entry.id   2db761151206960982bf67c441d32724
#
_cell.length_a   1.000
_cell.length_b   1.000
_cell.length_c   1.000
_cell.angle_alpha   90.00
_cell.angle_beta   90.00
_cell.angle_gamma   90.00
#
_symmetry.space_group_name_H-M   'P 1'
#
loop_
_entity.id
_entity.type
_entity.pdbx_description
1 polymer ?
#
loop_
_entity_poly.entity_id
_entity_poly.type
_entity_poly.pdbx_seq_one_letter_code
_entity_poly.pdbx_strand_id
1 'polypeptide(L)'
;TPNPASLKFLPGCEVMLDGVAEFLNADQAKTSPLAESLFTIEGVVGVFLGSDFITVTKNDRMQWIALKPIILGAIMDHFTQG
;
A
#
# COMPACT_ATOMS: atom_id res chain seq x y z
N THR A 1 -23.06 1.24 4.65
CA THR A 1 -22.13 1.05 3.55
C THR A 1 -21.14 -0.04 3.92
N PRO A 2 -20.90 -1.01 3.05
CA PRO A 2 -19.90 -2.03 3.34
C PRO A 2 -18.51 -1.39 3.43
N ASN A 3 -17.55 -2.18 3.91
CA ASN A 3 -16.18 -1.73 4.03
C ASN A 3 -15.65 -1.26 2.67
N PRO A 4 -14.90 -0.17 2.64
CA PRO A 4 -14.34 0.31 1.38
C PRO A 4 -13.32 -0.69 0.83
N ALA A 5 -13.22 -0.75 -0.49
CA ALA A 5 -12.21 -1.58 -1.13
C ALA A 5 -10.82 -0.93 -1.03
N SER A 6 -10.77 0.39 -0.84
CA SER A 6 -9.51 1.12 -0.73
C SER A 6 -9.43 1.83 0.62
N LEU A 7 -8.24 1.88 1.18
CA LEU A 7 -8.02 2.56 2.46
C LEU A 7 -6.72 3.37 2.36
N LYS A 8 -6.80 4.61 2.84
CA LYS A 8 -5.67 5.51 2.81
C LYS A 8 -4.88 5.40 4.12
N PHE A 9 -3.57 5.31 4.00
CA PHE A 9 -2.65 5.23 5.13
C PHE A 9 -1.73 6.44 5.12
N LEU A 10 -1.48 6.98 6.32
CA LEU A 10 -0.62 8.16 6.47
C LEU A 10 0.60 7.74 7.30
N PRO A 11 1.74 7.46 6.65
CA PRO A 11 2.92 7.00 7.39
C PRO A 11 3.61 8.10 8.20
N GLY A 12 3.26 9.35 8.00
CA GLY A 12 3.85 10.45 8.73
C GLY A 12 5.16 10.95 8.14
N CYS A 13 5.50 10.51 6.95
CA CYS A 13 6.72 10.93 6.27
C CYS A 13 6.46 10.99 4.76
N GLU A 14 7.41 11.55 4.04
CA GLU A 14 7.29 11.66 2.60
C GLU A 14 7.39 10.29 1.95
N VAL A 15 6.43 9.98 1.09
CA VAL A 15 6.38 8.69 0.38
C VAL A 15 7.00 8.81 -1.01
N MET A 16 6.63 9.86 -1.74
CA MET A 16 7.13 10.14 -3.08
C MET A 16 7.76 11.52 -3.09
N LEU A 17 8.93 11.63 -3.69
CA LEU A 17 9.60 12.92 -3.81
C LEU A 17 8.88 13.83 -4.79
N ASP A 18 8.25 13.26 -5.79
CA ASP A 18 7.66 14.03 -6.87
C ASP A 18 6.46 13.28 -7.44
N GLY A 19 5.29 13.92 -7.36
CA GLY A 19 4.08 13.41 -7.97
C GLY A 19 3.45 12.25 -7.22
N VAL A 20 2.76 11.43 -7.98
CA VAL A 20 2.05 10.27 -7.45
C VAL A 20 2.35 9.07 -8.35
N ALA A 21 2.12 7.87 -7.83
CA ALA A 21 2.33 6.65 -8.59
C ALA A 21 1.19 5.68 -8.30
N GLU A 22 0.69 5.06 -9.34
CA GLU A 22 -0.38 4.07 -9.22
C GLU A 22 0.10 2.74 -9.76
N PHE A 23 -0.18 1.68 -9.01
CA PHE A 23 0.22 0.32 -9.38
C PHE A 23 -1.02 -0.56 -9.31
N LEU A 24 -1.37 -1.18 -10.42
CA LEU A 24 -2.56 -2.02 -10.52
C LEU A 24 -2.21 -3.50 -10.54
N ASN A 25 -0.94 -3.83 -10.59
CA ASN A 25 -0.49 -5.22 -10.52
C ASN A 25 0.96 -5.27 -10.05
N ALA A 26 1.42 -6.48 -9.72
CA ALA A 26 2.75 -6.66 -9.18
C ALA A 26 3.86 -6.32 -10.18
N ASP A 27 3.59 -6.51 -11.46
CA ASP A 27 4.59 -6.17 -12.47
C ASP A 27 4.88 -4.67 -12.50
N GLN A 28 3.83 -3.86 -12.38
CA GLN A 28 4.01 -2.41 -12.30
C GLN A 28 4.72 -2.02 -11.01
N ALA A 29 4.46 -2.74 -9.94
CA ALA A 29 5.02 -2.44 -8.62
C ALA A 29 6.52 -2.71 -8.54
N LYS A 30 7.08 -3.44 -9.48
CA LYS A 30 8.51 -3.74 -9.46
C LYS A 30 9.39 -2.51 -9.54
N THR A 31 8.84 -1.40 -10.01
CA THR A 31 9.60 -0.15 -10.09
C THR A 31 9.68 0.57 -8.75
N SER A 32 8.92 0.12 -7.75
CA SER A 32 8.92 0.73 -6.43
C SER A 32 9.04 -0.35 -5.35
N PRO A 33 10.12 -0.33 -4.54
CA PRO A 33 10.28 -1.34 -3.48
C PRO A 33 9.11 -1.37 -2.51
N LEU A 34 8.57 -0.21 -2.16
CA LEU A 34 7.44 -0.13 -1.24
C LEU A 34 6.19 -0.76 -1.85
N ALA A 35 5.87 -0.41 -3.09
CA ALA A 35 4.70 -0.98 -3.76
C ALA A 35 4.87 -2.48 -3.94
N GLU A 36 6.06 -2.92 -4.30
CA GLU A 36 6.33 -4.34 -4.45
C GLU A 36 6.11 -5.09 -3.14
N SER A 37 6.59 -4.52 -2.03
CA SER A 37 6.38 -5.12 -0.71
C SER A 37 4.89 -5.23 -0.39
N LEU A 38 4.12 -4.20 -0.72
CA LEU A 38 2.69 -4.21 -0.46
C LEU A 38 1.97 -5.25 -1.31
N PHE A 39 2.42 -5.47 -2.54
CA PHE A 39 1.82 -6.48 -3.40
C PHE A 39 2.16 -7.90 -2.98
N THR A 40 3.15 -8.11 -2.12
CA THR A 40 3.41 -9.44 -1.58
C THR A 40 2.36 -9.85 -0.55
N ILE A 41 1.57 -8.91 -0.06
CA ILE A 41 0.52 -9.16 0.91
C ILE A 41 -0.69 -9.74 0.19
N GLU A 42 -1.14 -10.91 0.65
CA GLU A 42 -2.30 -11.55 0.05
C GLU A 42 -3.53 -10.65 0.22
N GLY A 43 -4.25 -10.47 -0.85
CA GLY A 43 -5.45 -9.65 -0.82
C GLY A 43 -5.27 -8.25 -1.38
N VAL A 44 -4.04 -7.79 -1.54
CA VAL A 44 -3.77 -6.48 -2.11
C VAL A 44 -3.82 -6.59 -3.63
N VAL A 45 -4.67 -5.77 -4.25
CA VAL A 45 -4.84 -5.79 -5.70
C VAL A 45 -4.46 -4.46 -6.34
N GLY A 46 -4.21 -3.42 -5.55
CA GLY A 46 -3.79 -2.14 -6.09
C GLY A 46 -3.11 -1.31 -5.02
N VAL A 47 -2.18 -0.45 -5.44
CA VAL A 47 -1.47 0.46 -4.55
C VAL A 47 -1.36 1.80 -5.24
N PHE A 48 -1.62 2.87 -4.50
CA PHE A 48 -1.48 4.24 -4.99
C PHE A 48 -0.61 5.00 -4.00
N LEU A 49 0.50 5.52 -4.46
CA LEU A 49 1.43 6.26 -3.61
C LEU A 49 1.32 7.75 -3.91
N GLY A 50 1.05 8.53 -2.87
CA GLY A 50 1.04 9.99 -2.98
C GLY A 50 2.28 10.58 -2.35
N SER A 51 2.30 11.91 -2.21
CA SER A 51 3.46 12.57 -1.64
C SER A 51 3.66 12.20 -0.17
N ASP A 52 2.58 12.05 0.58
CA ASP A 52 2.66 11.76 2.00
C ASP A 52 1.63 10.73 2.45
N PHE A 53 1.06 9.98 1.50
CA PHE A 53 0.06 8.98 1.82
C PHE A 53 0.21 7.74 0.94
N ILE A 54 -0.39 6.66 1.39
CA ILE A 54 -0.40 5.40 0.65
C ILE A 54 -1.83 4.88 0.67
N THR A 55 -2.40 4.63 -0.51
CA THR A 55 -3.73 4.04 -0.62
C THR A 55 -3.60 2.62 -1.12
N VAL A 56 -4.19 1.69 -0.40
CA VAL A 56 -4.14 0.27 -0.74
C VAL A 56 -5.54 -0.21 -1.07
N THR A 57 -5.67 -0.93 -2.17
CA THR A 57 -6.94 -1.53 -2.60
C THR A 57 -6.86 -3.04 -2.37
N LYS A 58 -7.86 -3.58 -1.71
CA LYS A 58 -7.95 -5.00 -1.44
C LYS A 58 -9.00 -5.67 -2.30
N ASN A 59 -8.95 -7.00 -2.38
CA ASN A 59 -10.02 -7.75 -3.02
C ASN A 59 -11.16 -7.97 -2.03
N ASP A 60 -12.26 -8.55 -2.52
CA ASP A 60 -13.47 -8.74 -1.71
C ASP A 60 -13.33 -9.84 -0.66
N ARG A 61 -12.32 -10.68 -0.78
CA ARG A 61 -12.14 -11.82 0.10
C ARG A 61 -11.48 -11.48 1.43
N MET A 62 -10.73 -10.38 1.46
CA MET A 62 -9.96 -10.01 2.63
C MET A 62 -10.67 -8.92 3.43
N GLN A 63 -10.40 -8.89 4.71
CA GLN A 63 -10.96 -7.88 5.61
C GLN A 63 -9.84 -6.94 6.05
N TRP A 64 -10.19 -5.65 6.18
CA TRP A 64 -9.21 -4.67 6.65
C TRP A 64 -8.69 -4.99 8.04
N ILE A 65 -9.53 -5.60 8.88
CA ILE A 65 -9.11 -5.96 10.23
C ILE A 65 -7.93 -6.93 10.20
N ALA A 66 -7.84 -7.75 9.17
CA ALA A 66 -6.71 -8.65 8.99
C ALA A 66 -5.55 -8.00 8.23
N LEU A 67 -5.88 -7.14 7.28
CA LEU A 67 -4.87 -6.53 6.41
C LEU A 67 -4.16 -5.33 7.03
N LYS A 68 -4.86 -4.52 7.81
CA LYS A 68 -4.29 -3.30 8.36
C LYS A 68 -2.96 -3.53 9.08
N PRO A 69 -2.87 -4.45 10.04
CA PRO A 69 -1.61 -4.63 10.75
C PRO A 69 -0.50 -5.11 9.83
N ILE A 70 -0.84 -5.95 8.85
CA ILE A 70 0.16 -6.46 7.90
C ILE A 70 0.68 -5.32 7.03
N ILE A 71 -0.22 -4.49 6.52
CA ILE A 71 0.14 -3.37 5.66
C ILE A 71 0.95 -2.34 6.44
N LEU A 72 0.52 -2.01 7.65
CA LEU A 72 1.24 -1.05 8.48
C LEU A 72 2.63 -1.57 8.83
N GLY A 73 2.74 -2.86 9.10
CA GLY A 73 4.04 -3.47 9.37
C GLY A 73 4.96 -3.40 8.15
N ALA A 74 4.41 -3.64 6.96
CA ALA A 74 5.20 -3.56 5.74
C ALA A 74 5.68 -2.13 5.48
N ILE A 75 4.81 -1.15 5.71
CA ILE A 75 5.16 0.26 5.52
C ILE A 75 6.26 0.67 6.50
N MET A 76 6.07 0.34 7.78
CA MET A 76 7.04 0.69 8.80
C MET A 76 8.38 0.01 8.56
N ASP A 77 8.36 -1.24 8.14
CA ASP A 77 9.57 -1.99 7.85
C ASP A 77 10.35 -1.35 6.71
N HIS A 78 9.64 -0.92 5.67
CA HIS A 78 10.27 -0.26 4.53
C HIS A 78 10.99 1.02 4.97
N PHE A 79 10.33 1.86 5.75
CA PHE A 79 10.91 3.14 6.17
C PHE A 79 11.97 2.97 7.24
N THR A 80 11.91 1.89 8.01
CA THR A 80 12.94 1.60 9.00
C THR A 80 14.23 1.15 8.34
N GLN A 81 14.13 0.37 7.28
CA GLN A 81 15.30 -0.13 6.56
C GLN A 81 15.89 0.91 5.61
N GLY A 82 15.05 1.81 5.14
CA GLY A 82 15.46 2.84 4.23
C GLY A 82 16.32 3.89 4.86
#